data_3e631543e452fd3ad2421927edecc206
#
_entry.id   3e631543e452fd3ad2421927edecc206
#
_cell.length_a   1.000
_cell.length_b   1.000
_cell.length_c   1.000
_cell.angle_alpha   90.00
_cell.angle_beta   90.00
_cell.angle_gamma   90.00
#
_symmetry.space_group_name_H-M   'P 1'
#
loop_
_entity.id
_entity.type
_entity.pdbx_description
1 polymer ?
#
loop_
_entity_poly.entity_id
_entity_poly.type
_entity_poly.pdbx_seq_one_letter_code
_entity_poly.pdbx_strand_id
1 'polypeptide(L)'
;MFLSIENLIKFYSKDDPLIKDLNFSVNKGEFVSFIGESGSGKTTFLKCLAGLEKINSGKITLNNRVLDDKTTFVKPNHRKIGFIFQDYPLFPHLSVLENLKINLDEQYEKNIKYYVELTGLDNLLNRYPHELSGGEQQRVCITRALIREPDLLLMDEPFSNLDA
;
A
#
# COMPACT_ATOMS: atom_id res chain seq x y z
N MET A 1 -13.38 -12.19 10.55
CA MET A 1 -13.28 -10.92 9.80
C MET A 1 -11.84 -10.44 9.94
N PHE A 2 -11.15 -10.21 8.83
CA PHE A 2 -9.73 -9.86 8.86
C PHE A 2 -9.51 -8.35 8.82
N LEU A 3 -10.21 -7.64 7.91
CA LEU A 3 -10.31 -6.19 7.86
C LEU A 3 -11.76 -5.80 8.14
N SER A 4 -11.99 -4.83 9.02
CA SER A 4 -13.31 -4.25 9.30
C SER A 4 -13.23 -2.73 9.28
N ILE A 5 -14.17 -2.11 8.61
CA ILE A 5 -14.38 -0.67 8.55
C ILE A 5 -15.81 -0.41 8.98
N GLU A 6 -15.96 0.45 9.97
CA GLU A 6 -17.24 0.75 10.61
C GLU A 6 -17.47 2.27 10.57
N ASN A 7 -18.56 2.69 9.91
CA ASN A 7 -19.04 4.08 9.87
C ASN A 7 -17.94 5.10 9.49
N LEU A 8 -17.04 4.72 8.55
CA LEU A 8 -15.93 5.56 8.15
C LEU A 8 -16.41 6.79 7.39
N ILE A 9 -16.03 7.95 7.90
CA ILE A 9 -16.25 9.23 7.26
C ILE A 9 -14.90 9.91 7.01
N LYS A 10 -14.71 10.41 5.78
CA LYS A 10 -13.54 11.21 5.40
C LYS A 10 -14.00 12.46 4.64
N PHE A 11 -13.52 13.62 5.08
CA PHE A 11 -13.71 14.88 4.38
C PHE A 11 -12.43 15.73 4.47
N TYR A 12 -12.21 16.57 3.48
CA TYR A 12 -11.20 17.64 3.50
C TYR A 12 -11.86 19.00 3.80
N SER A 13 -13.12 19.18 3.39
CA SER A 13 -13.98 20.30 3.78
C SER A 13 -15.19 19.76 4.53
N LYS A 14 -15.64 20.47 5.58
CA LYS A 14 -16.79 20.01 6.41
C LYS A 14 -18.08 19.87 5.62
N ASP A 15 -18.24 20.64 4.55
CA ASP A 15 -19.48 20.73 3.79
C ASP A 15 -19.57 19.67 2.66
N ASP A 16 -18.44 18.96 2.36
CA ASP A 16 -18.42 17.96 1.31
C ASP A 16 -17.62 16.71 1.73
N PRO A 17 -18.28 15.74 2.37
CA PRO A 17 -17.66 14.48 2.73
C PRO A 17 -17.37 13.63 1.49
N LEU A 18 -16.08 13.33 1.28
CA LEU A 18 -15.60 12.47 0.20
C LEU A 18 -16.00 11.01 0.41
N ILE A 19 -15.95 10.53 1.67
CA ILE A 19 -16.42 9.20 2.06
C ILE A 19 -17.49 9.38 3.14
N LYS A 20 -18.67 8.79 2.90
CA LYS A 20 -19.86 8.97 3.73
C LYS A 20 -20.27 7.61 4.31
N ASP A 21 -20.06 7.43 5.63
CA ASP A 21 -20.57 6.29 6.40
C ASP A 21 -20.25 4.92 5.74
N LEU A 22 -19.00 4.75 5.32
CA LEU A 22 -18.58 3.51 4.67
C LEU A 22 -18.47 2.39 5.70
N ASN A 23 -19.20 1.30 5.42
CA ASN A 23 -19.12 0.04 6.15
C ASN A 23 -18.65 -1.06 5.19
N PHE A 24 -17.59 -1.75 5.56
CA PHE A 24 -16.94 -2.71 4.68
C PHE A 24 -16.14 -3.74 5.46
N SER A 25 -16.09 -4.97 4.98
CA SER A 25 -15.31 -6.02 5.62
C SER A 25 -14.70 -6.98 4.60
N VAL A 26 -13.52 -7.52 4.93
CA VAL A 26 -12.78 -8.48 4.12
C VAL A 26 -12.32 -9.63 5.01
N ASN A 27 -12.37 -10.85 4.50
CA ASN A 27 -11.79 -12.01 5.14
C ASN A 27 -10.33 -12.20 4.71
N LYS A 28 -9.58 -12.97 5.48
CA LYS A 28 -8.19 -13.27 5.14
C LYS A 28 -8.11 -14.07 3.84
N GLY A 29 -7.22 -13.65 2.92
CA GLY A 29 -7.01 -14.29 1.64
C GLY A 29 -7.97 -13.83 0.54
N GLU A 30 -8.89 -12.92 0.82
CA GLU A 30 -9.75 -12.33 -0.21
C GLU A 30 -9.00 -11.28 -1.04
N PHE A 31 -9.30 -11.26 -2.33
CA PHE A 31 -8.91 -10.21 -3.26
C PHE A 31 -10.12 -9.31 -3.54
N VAL A 32 -9.95 -8.00 -3.34
CA VAL A 32 -11.03 -7.01 -3.49
C VAL A 32 -10.60 -5.91 -4.44
N SER A 33 -11.46 -5.56 -5.39
CA SER A 33 -11.27 -4.45 -6.31
C SER A 33 -12.31 -3.36 -6.06
N PHE A 34 -11.84 -2.11 -5.96
CA PHE A 34 -12.70 -0.93 -5.88
C PHE A 34 -12.82 -0.30 -7.26
N ILE A 35 -14.04 -0.27 -7.79
CA ILE A 35 -14.36 0.31 -9.11
C ILE A 35 -15.18 1.58 -8.88
N GLY A 36 -14.87 2.62 -9.62
CA GLY A 36 -15.59 3.89 -9.56
C GLY A 36 -14.86 4.98 -10.37
N GLU A 37 -15.57 6.08 -10.59
CA GLU A 37 -15.04 7.24 -11.33
C GLU A 37 -13.80 7.86 -10.68
N SER A 38 -13.05 8.62 -11.46
CA SER A 38 -11.96 9.44 -10.91
C SER A 38 -12.54 10.45 -9.90
N GLY A 39 -11.84 10.63 -8.78
CA GLY A 39 -12.32 11.52 -7.72
C GLY A 39 -13.35 10.89 -6.74
N SER A 40 -13.78 9.64 -6.93
CA SER A 40 -14.73 8.98 -6.02
C SER A 40 -14.18 8.61 -4.63
N GLY A 41 -12.92 8.95 -4.34
CA GLY A 41 -12.31 8.73 -3.03
C GLY A 41 -11.55 7.41 -2.86
N LYS A 42 -11.35 6.61 -3.92
CA LYS A 42 -10.63 5.31 -3.85
C LYS A 42 -9.23 5.45 -3.26
N THR A 43 -8.40 6.32 -3.85
CA THR A 43 -7.03 6.61 -3.35
C THR A 43 -7.04 7.11 -1.91
N THR A 44 -7.98 8.00 -1.57
CA THR A 44 -8.12 8.52 -0.20
C THR A 44 -8.48 7.42 0.79
N PHE A 45 -9.38 6.53 0.40
CA PHE A 45 -9.74 5.36 1.21
C PHE A 45 -8.53 4.45 1.45
N LEU A 46 -7.78 4.10 0.41
CA LEU A 46 -6.55 3.31 0.53
C LEU A 46 -5.51 4.02 1.42
N LYS A 47 -5.35 5.33 1.30
CA LYS A 47 -4.46 6.13 2.17
C LYS A 47 -4.91 6.12 3.63
N CYS A 48 -6.22 6.16 3.90
CA CYS A 48 -6.74 6.01 5.27
C CYS A 48 -6.42 4.63 5.84
N LEU A 49 -6.59 3.55 5.07
CA LEU A 49 -6.20 2.20 5.49
C LEU A 49 -4.71 2.10 5.80
N ALA A 50 -3.86 2.66 4.94
CA ALA A 50 -2.42 2.67 5.14
C ALA A 50 -1.96 3.57 6.32
N GLY A 51 -2.82 4.47 6.82
CA GLY A 51 -2.46 5.46 7.84
C GLY A 51 -1.67 6.64 7.32
N LEU A 52 -1.66 6.83 6.00
CA LEU A 52 -1.10 8.01 5.35
C LEU A 52 -2.02 9.22 5.54
N GLU A 53 -3.31 8.95 5.75
CA GLU A 53 -4.31 9.93 6.13
C GLU A 53 -5.13 9.43 7.31
N LYS A 54 -5.54 10.34 8.19
CA LYS A 54 -6.42 10.05 9.32
C LYS A 54 -7.87 10.12 8.89
N ILE A 55 -8.72 9.21 9.38
CA ILE A 55 -10.17 9.31 9.23
C ILE A 55 -10.73 10.46 10.09
N ASN A 56 -11.89 11.01 9.70
CA ASN A 56 -12.58 12.03 10.49
C ASN A 56 -13.49 11.40 11.56
N SER A 57 -14.13 10.28 11.23
CA SER A 57 -14.86 9.44 12.19
C SER A 57 -14.99 8.02 11.69
N GLY A 58 -15.47 7.12 12.55
CA GLY A 58 -15.57 5.70 12.28
C GLY A 58 -14.42 4.91 12.90
N LYS A 59 -14.19 3.71 12.38
CA LYS A 59 -13.18 2.80 12.94
C LYS A 59 -12.61 1.89 11.85
N ILE A 60 -11.29 1.70 11.88
CA ILE A 60 -10.56 0.75 11.04
C ILE A 60 -9.92 -0.29 11.96
N THR A 61 -10.22 -1.57 11.71
CA THR A 61 -9.65 -2.70 12.45
C THR A 61 -9.02 -3.68 11.47
N LEU A 62 -7.77 -4.09 11.70
CA LEU A 62 -7.07 -5.12 10.94
C LEU A 62 -6.59 -6.21 11.88
N ASN A 63 -6.92 -7.45 11.59
CA ASN A 63 -6.52 -8.63 12.39
C ASN A 63 -6.79 -8.44 13.90
N ASN A 64 -8.01 -8.02 14.23
CA ASN A 64 -8.49 -7.71 15.60
C ASN A 64 -7.76 -6.53 16.29
N ARG A 65 -6.90 -5.79 15.59
CA ARG A 65 -6.23 -4.60 16.11
C ARG A 65 -6.85 -3.33 15.54
N VAL A 66 -7.26 -2.41 16.39
CA VAL A 66 -7.73 -1.09 15.97
C VAL A 66 -6.55 -0.29 15.41
N LEU A 67 -6.68 0.20 14.18
CA LEU A 67 -5.67 1.01 13.49
C LEU A 67 -5.98 2.50 13.53
N ASP A 68 -7.26 2.86 13.43
CA ASP A 68 -7.72 4.25 13.46
C ASP A 68 -9.14 4.30 14.02
N ASP A 69 -9.34 5.14 15.01
CA ASP A 69 -10.65 5.50 15.56
C ASP A 69 -10.58 6.88 16.25
N LYS A 70 -11.58 7.24 17.03
CA LYS A 70 -11.63 8.50 17.77
C LYS A 70 -10.44 8.72 18.72
N THR A 71 -9.89 7.64 19.28
CA THR A 71 -8.86 7.67 20.33
C THR A 71 -7.51 7.14 19.87
N THR A 72 -7.50 6.30 18.84
CA THR A 72 -6.35 5.56 18.36
C THR A 72 -5.95 6.00 16.96
N PHE A 73 -4.66 6.21 16.71
CA PHE A 73 -4.10 6.35 15.37
C PHE A 73 -2.75 5.63 15.29
N VAL A 74 -2.73 4.49 14.63
CA VAL A 74 -1.51 3.74 14.38
C VAL A 74 -0.80 4.32 13.16
N LYS A 75 0.47 4.71 13.32
CA LYS A 75 1.29 5.25 12.21
C LYS A 75 1.52 4.19 11.11
N PRO A 76 1.73 4.59 9.84
CA PRO A 76 1.87 3.67 8.69
C PRO A 76 2.87 2.54 8.91
N ASN A 77 4.06 2.86 9.41
CA ASN A 77 5.15 1.90 9.66
C ASN A 77 4.83 0.81 10.70
N HIS A 78 3.75 0.97 11.47
CA HIS A 78 3.30 0.02 12.50
C HIS A 78 2.01 -0.71 12.10
N ARG A 79 1.48 -0.51 10.88
CA ARG A 79 0.22 -1.15 10.44
C ARG A 79 0.40 -2.53 9.81
N LYS A 80 1.61 -2.93 9.45
CA LYS A 80 1.88 -4.13 8.64
C LYS A 80 1.08 -4.16 7.32
N ILE A 81 0.96 -2.99 6.70
CA ILE A 81 0.27 -2.80 5.42
C ILE A 81 1.30 -2.40 4.37
N GLY A 82 1.37 -3.16 3.28
CA GLY A 82 2.11 -2.77 2.08
C GLY A 82 1.27 -1.83 1.22
N PHE A 83 1.88 -0.78 0.67
CA PHE A 83 1.20 0.16 -0.22
C PHE A 83 1.99 0.33 -1.52
N ILE A 84 1.33 0.09 -2.65
CA ILE A 84 1.86 0.33 -3.99
C ILE A 84 1.14 1.54 -4.55
N PHE A 85 1.91 2.62 -4.77
CA PHE A 85 1.41 3.86 -5.35
C PHE A 85 1.32 3.76 -6.87
N GLN A 86 0.44 4.53 -7.48
CA GLN A 86 0.22 4.61 -8.92
C GLN A 86 1.50 4.99 -9.69
N ASP A 87 2.32 5.90 -9.15
CA ASP A 87 3.52 6.44 -9.80
C ASP A 87 4.80 5.61 -9.57
N TYR A 88 4.68 4.45 -8.89
CA TYR A 88 5.81 3.56 -8.55
C TYR A 88 7.03 4.31 -8.02
N PRO A 89 6.95 5.05 -6.88
CA PRO A 89 8.00 5.93 -6.43
C PRO A 89 9.24 5.14 -5.99
N LEU A 90 10.29 5.23 -6.80
CA LEU A 90 11.62 4.74 -6.49
C LEU A 90 12.56 5.91 -6.19
N PHE A 91 13.55 5.69 -5.34
CA PHE A 91 14.59 6.66 -5.07
C PHE A 91 15.56 6.68 -6.26
N PRO A 92 15.61 7.76 -7.07
CA PRO A 92 16.33 7.77 -8.35
C PRO A 92 17.85 7.65 -8.23
N HIS A 93 18.39 7.99 -7.06
CA HIS A 93 19.82 7.95 -6.74
C HIS A 93 20.25 6.63 -6.09
N LEU A 94 19.34 5.69 -5.90
CA LEU A 94 19.59 4.36 -5.33
C LEU A 94 19.39 3.29 -6.41
N SER A 95 20.25 2.27 -6.39
CA SER A 95 20.06 1.06 -7.20
C SER A 95 18.80 0.30 -6.80
N VAL A 96 18.39 -0.69 -7.60
CA VAL A 96 17.26 -1.57 -7.26
C VAL A 96 17.48 -2.21 -5.89
N LEU A 97 18.63 -2.81 -5.64
CA LEU A 97 18.94 -3.45 -4.36
C LEU A 97 18.84 -2.47 -3.19
N GLU A 98 19.36 -1.26 -3.34
CA GLU A 98 19.29 -0.23 -2.30
C GLU A 98 17.86 0.26 -2.09
N ASN A 99 17.06 0.38 -3.16
CA ASN A 99 15.61 0.67 -3.06
C ASN A 99 14.84 -0.40 -2.29
N LEU A 100 15.20 -1.69 -2.45
CA LEU A 100 14.60 -2.78 -1.70
C LEU A 100 14.99 -2.76 -0.21
N LYS A 101 16.22 -2.35 0.09
CA LYS A 101 16.77 -2.33 1.45
C LYS A 101 16.44 -1.08 2.26
N ILE A 102 15.96 -0.03 1.62
CA ILE A 102 15.72 1.24 2.33
C ILE A 102 14.78 1.08 3.51
N ASN A 103 15.23 1.49 4.70
CA ASN A 103 14.50 1.35 5.97
C ASN A 103 13.94 -0.07 6.20
N LEU A 104 14.62 -1.09 5.71
CA LEU A 104 14.27 -2.48 5.92
C LEU A 104 14.86 -2.95 7.26
N ASP A 105 14.00 -3.53 8.12
CA ASP A 105 14.48 -4.15 9.35
C ASP A 105 15.29 -5.40 9.03
N GLU A 106 16.37 -5.66 9.77
CA GLU A 106 17.29 -6.80 9.56
C GLU A 106 16.57 -8.15 9.47
N GLN A 107 15.50 -8.34 10.25
CA GLN A 107 14.70 -9.57 10.24
C GLN A 107 14.13 -9.93 8.86
N TYR A 108 13.93 -8.94 7.96
CA TYR A 108 13.38 -9.11 6.63
C TYR A 108 14.45 -9.25 5.54
N GLU A 109 15.74 -9.02 5.83
CA GLU A 109 16.81 -9.12 4.82
C GLU A 109 16.89 -10.51 4.18
N LYS A 110 16.61 -11.56 4.95
CA LYS A 110 16.54 -12.95 4.47
C LYS A 110 15.50 -13.16 3.36
N ASN A 111 14.47 -12.31 3.32
CA ASN A 111 13.39 -12.41 2.35
C ASN A 111 13.76 -11.83 0.97
N ILE A 112 14.78 -10.97 0.90
CA ILE A 112 15.18 -10.27 -0.33
C ILE A 112 15.40 -11.25 -1.47
N LYS A 113 16.22 -12.28 -1.24
CA LYS A 113 16.54 -13.26 -2.28
C LYS A 113 15.29 -13.93 -2.85
N TYR A 114 14.41 -14.42 -1.97
CA TYR A 114 13.17 -15.09 -2.37
C TYR A 114 12.27 -14.20 -3.21
N TYR A 115 12.01 -12.95 -2.75
CA TYR A 115 11.12 -12.05 -3.49
C TYR A 115 11.75 -11.49 -4.76
N VAL A 116 13.07 -11.32 -4.82
CA VAL A 116 13.81 -10.94 -6.03
C VAL A 116 13.66 -12.02 -7.10
N GLU A 117 13.90 -13.30 -6.75
CA GLU A 117 13.70 -14.44 -7.65
C GLU A 117 12.23 -14.53 -8.11
N LEU A 118 11.28 -14.42 -7.18
CA LEU A 118 9.83 -14.50 -7.48
C LEU A 118 9.37 -13.44 -8.48
N THR A 119 9.96 -12.25 -8.44
CA THR A 119 9.58 -11.10 -9.29
C THR A 119 10.48 -10.91 -10.51
N GLY A 120 11.50 -11.78 -10.69
CA GLY A 120 12.42 -11.75 -11.83
C GLY A 120 13.29 -10.50 -11.87
N LEU A 121 13.82 -10.08 -10.71
CA LEU A 121 14.69 -8.91 -10.58
C LEU A 121 16.17 -9.24 -10.45
N ASP A 122 16.58 -10.52 -10.52
CA ASP A 122 17.93 -10.99 -10.28
C ASP A 122 19.01 -10.24 -11.06
N ASN A 123 18.74 -9.99 -12.33
CA ASN A 123 19.67 -9.33 -13.26
C ASN A 123 19.57 -7.79 -13.22
N LEU A 124 18.69 -7.23 -12.38
CA LEU A 124 18.39 -5.80 -12.32
C LEU A 124 18.88 -5.14 -11.04
N LEU A 125 19.39 -5.89 -10.07
CA LEU A 125 19.71 -5.39 -8.73
C LEU A 125 20.66 -4.20 -8.69
N ASN A 126 21.59 -4.11 -9.64
CA ASN A 126 22.59 -3.04 -9.72
C ASN A 126 22.15 -1.87 -10.61
N ARG A 127 20.98 -1.97 -11.28
CA ARG A 127 20.45 -0.90 -12.13
C ARG A 127 19.81 0.20 -11.28
N TYR A 128 19.76 1.39 -11.85
CA TYR A 128 19.06 2.55 -11.29
C TYR A 128 17.66 2.69 -11.91
N PRO A 129 16.72 3.38 -11.25
CA PRO A 129 15.34 3.52 -11.75
C PRO A 129 15.22 4.02 -13.19
N HIS A 130 16.07 4.94 -13.62
CA HIS A 130 16.08 5.48 -14.97
C HIS A 130 16.55 4.49 -16.06
N GLU A 131 17.11 3.36 -15.68
CA GLU A 131 17.54 2.27 -16.56
C GLU A 131 16.49 1.15 -16.67
N LEU A 132 15.36 1.31 -15.98
CA LEU A 132 14.28 0.34 -15.91
C LEU A 132 13.08 0.76 -16.77
N SER A 133 12.44 -0.21 -17.41
CA SER A 133 11.10 -0.02 -17.98
C SER A 133 10.05 0.22 -16.88
N GLY A 134 8.89 0.77 -17.24
CA GLY A 134 7.80 1.01 -16.28
C GLY A 134 7.35 -0.27 -15.56
N GLY A 135 7.25 -1.39 -16.29
CA GLY A 135 6.93 -2.70 -15.70
C GLY A 135 8.01 -3.23 -14.75
N GLU A 136 9.30 -2.94 -15.02
CA GLU A 136 10.39 -3.29 -14.10
C GLU A 136 10.35 -2.43 -12.83
N GLN A 137 10.10 -1.11 -12.96
CA GLN A 137 9.91 -0.22 -11.80
C GLN A 137 8.73 -0.67 -10.93
N GLN A 138 7.62 -1.07 -11.55
CA GLN A 138 6.47 -1.63 -10.87
C GLN A 138 6.85 -2.88 -10.07
N ARG A 139 7.56 -3.84 -10.70
CA ARG A 139 8.02 -5.05 -10.00
C ARG A 139 8.93 -4.73 -8.81
N VAL A 140 9.81 -3.73 -8.94
CA VAL A 140 10.64 -3.28 -7.80
C VAL A 140 9.78 -2.75 -6.66
N CYS A 141 8.75 -1.93 -6.94
CA CYS A 141 7.83 -1.42 -5.91
C CYS A 141 7.02 -2.54 -5.25
N ILE A 142 6.54 -3.52 -6.02
CA ILE A 142 5.85 -4.69 -5.49
C ILE A 142 6.78 -5.49 -4.58
N THR A 143 7.99 -5.79 -5.03
CA THR A 143 9.00 -6.52 -4.28
C THR A 143 9.33 -5.82 -2.96
N ARG A 144 9.57 -4.51 -2.99
CA ARG A 144 9.82 -3.69 -1.80
C ARG A 144 8.68 -3.76 -0.77
N ALA A 145 7.44 -3.81 -1.23
CA ALA A 145 6.28 -3.97 -0.35
C ALA A 145 6.20 -5.39 0.25
N LEU A 146 6.45 -6.44 -0.56
CA LEU A 146 6.32 -7.84 -0.18
C LEU A 146 7.44 -8.33 0.77
N ILE A 147 8.67 -7.83 0.63
CA ILE A 147 9.81 -8.21 1.49
C ILE A 147 9.48 -8.07 2.98
N ARG A 148 8.63 -7.10 3.34
CA ARG A 148 8.19 -6.82 4.72
C ARG A 148 7.08 -7.75 5.21
N GLU A 149 6.63 -8.71 4.40
CA GLU A 149 5.54 -9.66 4.72
C GLU A 149 4.31 -8.95 5.31
N PRO A 150 3.70 -8.03 4.55
CA PRO A 150 2.55 -7.29 5.04
C PRO A 150 1.34 -8.22 5.24
N ASP A 151 0.53 -7.92 6.26
CA ASP A 151 -0.75 -8.61 6.48
C ASP A 151 -1.78 -8.24 5.39
N LEU A 152 -1.71 -7.03 4.87
CA LEU A 152 -2.59 -6.49 3.82
C LEU A 152 -1.75 -5.75 2.77
N LEU A 153 -1.99 -6.00 1.49
CA LEU A 153 -1.40 -5.27 0.37
C LEU A 153 -2.45 -4.37 -0.28
N LEU A 154 -2.18 -3.08 -0.33
CA LEU A 154 -3.00 -2.08 -1.01
C LEU A 154 -2.32 -1.66 -2.30
N MET A 155 -3.09 -1.58 -3.38
CA MET A 155 -2.62 -1.16 -4.70
C MET A 155 -3.52 -0.05 -5.23
N ASP A 156 -2.92 1.10 -5.53
CA ASP A 156 -3.63 2.24 -6.11
C ASP A 156 -3.36 2.30 -7.61
N GLU A 157 -4.38 2.00 -8.42
CA GLU A 157 -4.33 1.93 -9.90
C GLU A 157 -3.14 1.13 -10.47
N PRO A 158 -2.93 -0.13 -10.04
CA PRO A 158 -1.69 -0.86 -10.34
C PRO A 158 -1.50 -1.19 -11.83
N PHE A 159 -2.49 -0.97 -12.68
CA PHE A 159 -2.45 -1.31 -14.11
C PHE A 159 -2.49 -0.07 -15.03
N SER A 160 -2.49 1.14 -14.46
CA SER A 160 -2.62 2.38 -15.24
C SER A 160 -1.47 2.62 -16.24
N ASN A 161 -0.30 2.05 -16.00
CA ASN A 161 0.91 2.22 -16.82
C ASN A 161 1.27 0.95 -17.63
N LEU A 162 0.38 -0.04 -17.71
CA LEU A 162 0.57 -1.18 -18.58
C LEU A 162 0.01 -0.81 -19.95
N ASP A 163 0.90 -0.66 -20.96
CA ASP A 163 0.51 -0.50 -22.34
C ASP A 163 -0.41 -1.65 -22.77
N ALA A 164 -1.53 -1.30 -23.44
CA ALA A 164 -2.48 -2.24 -23.98
C ALA A 164 -1.93 -2.90 -25.25
#